data_dfc41d4bd5eaabca98be634a5a100e3d
#
_entry.id   dfc41d4bd5eaabca98be634a5a100e3d
#
_cell.length_a   1.000
_cell.length_b   1.000
_cell.length_c   1.000
_cell.angle_alpha   90.00
_cell.angle_beta   90.00
_cell.angle_gamma   90.00
#
_symmetry.space_group_name_H-M   'P 1'
#
loop_
_entity.id
_entity.type
_entity.pdbx_description
1 polymer ?
#
loop_
_entity_poly.entity_id
_entity_poly.type
_entity_poly.pdbx_seq_one_letter_code
_entity_poly.pdbx_strand_id
1 'polypeptide(L)'
;MFTATEAVPVAKVVAGNKRYPGVVALDNVNFTLNKGEVRALLGKNGAGKSTLIRMLTGSERPDSGDIWIGETRLEGDEATLTRRAAELGVRAVYQELSLVEGLTVAENLCLGQWPRRNGMIDYLQMAQDAQRCLQALGVDVSPEQLVSTLSPAQKQLVEIARVMKGEPRVVILDEPTSSLASAEVELVISAVKKMSALGVAVIYVSHRMEEIRRIASCATVMRDGQVAGDVMLENTSTHHIVSLMLGRDHVDIAPVAPQEIVDQAVLEVRALRHKPKLEDISFTLRRGEVLGIAGLLGAGRSELLKAIVGLEEYEQGEIVINGEKITRPDYGDMLKRGIGYTPENRKEAGIIPWLSVDENTVLTNRQKISANGVLQWSTIRRLTEEVMQRMTVKAASSETPIGTLSGGNQQKVVIGRWVYAASQILLLDEPTRGVDIEAKQQIYRIVRELAAEGKSVVFISSEVEELPLVCDRILLLQHGTFSQEFHAPVNVDELMSAILSVH
;
A
#
# COMPACT_ATOMS: atom_id res chain seq x y z
N MET A 1 12.62 39.37 -3.20
CA MET A 1 11.31 39.61 -3.80
C MET A 1 11.18 38.66 -5.00
N PHE A 2 10.70 37.44 -4.80
CA PHE A 2 10.36 36.56 -5.90
C PHE A 2 8.92 36.90 -6.27
N THR A 3 8.71 37.44 -7.45
CA THR A 3 7.40 37.67 -8.05
C THR A 3 6.69 36.31 -8.12
N ALA A 4 5.59 36.19 -7.41
CA ALA A 4 4.66 35.06 -7.57
C ALA A 4 4.22 35.04 -9.04
N THR A 5 4.73 34.11 -9.82
CA THR A 5 4.22 33.81 -11.16
C THR A 5 2.76 33.50 -10.94
N GLU A 6 1.84 34.28 -11.56
CA GLU A 6 0.41 33.98 -11.49
C GLU A 6 0.19 32.54 -11.92
N ALA A 7 -0.27 31.71 -10.99
CA ALA A 7 -0.50 30.29 -11.22
C ALA A 7 -1.68 30.16 -12.19
N VAL A 8 -1.43 29.66 -13.41
CA VAL A 8 -2.45 29.48 -14.43
C VAL A 8 -3.18 28.17 -14.21
N PRO A 9 -4.45 28.19 -13.82
CA PRO A 9 -5.22 26.98 -13.60
C PRO A 9 -5.42 26.20 -14.91
N VAL A 10 -5.09 24.90 -14.88
CA VAL A 10 -5.32 23.98 -16.02
C VAL A 10 -6.51 23.06 -15.81
N ALA A 11 -6.95 22.86 -14.57
CA ALA A 11 -8.19 22.18 -14.25
C ALA A 11 -8.84 22.81 -13.00
N LYS A 12 -10.17 22.90 -13.02
CA LYS A 12 -10.97 23.39 -11.88
C LYS A 12 -12.24 22.58 -11.76
N VAL A 13 -12.65 22.29 -10.52
CA VAL A 13 -14.00 21.88 -10.17
C VAL A 13 -14.57 22.95 -9.25
N VAL A 14 -15.78 23.44 -9.56
CA VAL A 14 -16.46 24.51 -8.82
C VAL A 14 -17.78 23.96 -8.31
N ALA A 15 -17.95 23.94 -6.99
CA ALA A 15 -19.15 23.45 -6.30
C ALA A 15 -19.62 22.07 -6.80
N GLY A 16 -18.67 21.15 -7.03
CA GLY A 16 -18.90 19.80 -7.55
C GLY A 16 -19.67 18.93 -6.57
N ASN A 17 -20.80 18.36 -7.04
CA ASN A 17 -21.64 17.47 -6.24
C ASN A 17 -21.86 16.16 -6.99
N LYS A 18 -21.85 15.03 -6.24
CA LYS A 18 -22.19 13.72 -6.78
C LYS A 18 -22.81 12.84 -5.70
N ARG A 19 -23.95 12.23 -6.03
CA ARG A 19 -24.65 11.30 -5.14
C ARG A 19 -24.89 9.97 -5.84
N TYR A 20 -24.73 8.90 -5.09
CA TYR A 20 -25.13 7.56 -5.46
C TYR A 20 -26.24 7.08 -4.53
N PRO A 21 -27.00 6.02 -4.86
CA PRO A 21 -28.02 5.49 -3.95
C PRO A 21 -27.46 5.23 -2.55
N GLY A 22 -27.94 5.99 -1.58
CA GLY A 22 -27.53 5.88 -0.17
C GLY A 22 -26.18 6.52 0.22
N VAL A 23 -25.46 7.16 -0.73
CA VAL A 23 -24.12 7.74 -0.46
C VAL A 23 -23.97 9.11 -1.13
N VAL A 24 -23.56 10.11 -0.36
CA VAL A 24 -23.09 11.40 -0.88
C VAL A 24 -21.57 11.24 -1.12
N ALA A 25 -21.19 11.10 -2.39
CA ALA A 25 -19.79 10.85 -2.75
C ALA A 25 -18.97 12.14 -2.86
N LEU A 26 -19.58 13.24 -3.32
CA LEU A 26 -19.01 14.58 -3.31
C LEU A 26 -20.08 15.60 -2.90
N ASP A 27 -19.71 16.53 -2.04
CA ASP A 27 -20.55 17.58 -1.49
C ASP A 27 -19.82 18.93 -1.55
N ASN A 28 -20.24 19.78 -2.47
CA ASN A 28 -19.73 21.14 -2.69
C ASN A 28 -18.18 21.21 -2.83
N VAL A 29 -17.61 20.28 -3.62
CA VAL A 29 -16.15 20.20 -3.80
C VAL A 29 -15.65 21.31 -4.70
N ASN A 30 -14.67 22.07 -4.19
CA ASN A 30 -13.88 23.02 -4.96
C ASN A 30 -12.45 22.50 -5.06
N PHE A 31 -11.93 22.40 -6.29
CA PHE A 31 -10.60 21.87 -6.57
C PHE A 31 -9.94 22.69 -7.67
N THR A 32 -8.66 23.01 -7.52
CA THR A 32 -7.90 23.76 -8.54
C THR A 32 -6.54 23.12 -8.72
N LEU A 33 -6.12 22.95 -9.97
CA LEU A 33 -4.82 22.42 -10.34
C LEU A 33 -4.15 23.36 -11.33
N ASN A 34 -2.90 23.74 -11.07
CA ASN A 34 -2.14 24.69 -11.86
C ASN A 34 -1.19 24.00 -12.84
N LYS A 35 -0.76 24.71 -13.87
CA LYS A 35 0.17 24.21 -14.90
C LYS A 35 1.50 23.80 -14.25
N GLY A 36 1.98 22.58 -14.56
CA GLY A 36 3.23 22.04 -14.04
C GLY A 36 3.21 21.71 -12.53
N GLU A 37 2.06 21.86 -11.88
CA GLU A 37 1.92 21.51 -10.47
C GLU A 37 1.80 19.99 -10.29
N VAL A 38 2.48 19.44 -9.31
CA VAL A 38 2.21 18.10 -8.79
C VAL A 38 1.43 18.25 -7.48
N ARG A 39 0.16 17.91 -7.52
CA ARG A 39 -0.76 17.96 -6.38
C ARG A 39 -1.10 16.56 -5.90
N ALA A 40 -0.83 16.29 -4.63
CA ALA A 40 -1.30 15.07 -4.01
C ALA A 40 -2.80 15.15 -3.71
N LEU A 41 -3.54 14.07 -3.98
CA LEU A 41 -4.94 13.93 -3.59
C LEU A 41 -5.04 12.88 -2.49
N LEU A 42 -5.30 13.32 -1.27
CA LEU A 42 -5.26 12.53 -0.05
C LEU A 42 -6.66 12.33 0.53
N GLY A 43 -6.84 11.29 1.32
CA GLY A 43 -8.09 10.99 2.00
C GLY A 43 -8.27 9.49 2.21
N LYS A 44 -9.14 9.10 3.15
CA LYS A 44 -9.52 7.71 3.39
C LYS A 44 -10.16 7.04 2.17
N ASN A 45 -10.28 5.71 2.20
CA ASN A 45 -11.15 5.01 1.27
C ASN A 45 -12.60 5.47 1.48
N GLY A 46 -13.27 5.80 0.37
CA GLY A 46 -14.62 6.39 0.43
C GLY A 46 -14.67 7.92 0.63
N ALA A 47 -13.53 8.61 0.78
CA ALA A 47 -13.50 10.08 0.94
C ALA A 47 -13.94 10.87 -0.31
N GLY A 48 -14.19 10.21 -1.46
CA GLY A 48 -14.61 10.86 -2.71
C GLY A 48 -13.51 11.02 -3.75
N LYS A 49 -12.24 10.63 -3.48
CA LYS A 49 -11.10 10.78 -4.41
C LYS A 49 -11.37 10.21 -5.79
N SER A 50 -11.76 8.95 -5.87
CA SER A 50 -12.03 8.27 -7.15
C SER A 50 -13.22 8.88 -7.89
N THR A 51 -14.21 9.43 -7.18
CA THR A 51 -15.33 10.16 -7.79
C THR A 51 -14.87 11.49 -8.38
N LEU A 52 -14.01 12.24 -7.69
CA LEU A 52 -13.41 13.46 -8.21
C LEU A 52 -12.57 13.17 -9.46
N ILE A 53 -11.77 12.10 -9.46
CA ILE A 53 -10.99 11.65 -10.62
C ILE A 53 -11.91 11.32 -11.80
N ARG A 54 -12.98 10.53 -11.58
CA ARG A 54 -13.94 10.19 -12.64
C ARG A 54 -14.63 11.41 -13.22
N MET A 55 -14.94 12.41 -12.40
CA MET A 55 -15.49 13.68 -12.88
C MET A 55 -14.48 14.43 -13.75
N LEU A 56 -13.21 14.53 -13.35
CA LEU A 56 -12.17 15.21 -14.14
C LEU A 56 -11.86 14.47 -15.45
N THR A 57 -11.93 13.14 -15.47
CA THR A 57 -11.74 12.34 -16.68
C THR A 57 -12.99 12.26 -17.57
N GLY A 58 -14.11 12.81 -17.09
CA GLY A 58 -15.39 12.73 -17.80
C GLY A 58 -16.03 11.34 -17.81
N SER A 59 -15.53 10.40 -17.01
CA SER A 59 -16.12 9.06 -16.84
C SER A 59 -17.37 9.10 -15.94
N GLU A 60 -17.57 10.21 -15.24
CA GLU A 60 -18.73 10.46 -14.37
C GLU A 60 -19.16 11.92 -14.52
N ARG A 61 -20.46 12.14 -14.68
CA ARG A 61 -21.03 13.49 -14.72
C ARG A 61 -21.34 13.96 -13.30
N PRO A 62 -21.01 15.21 -12.92
CA PRO A 62 -21.51 15.80 -11.68
C PRO A 62 -23.03 15.95 -11.71
N ASP A 63 -23.68 15.81 -10.56
CA ASP A 63 -25.10 16.08 -10.42
C ASP A 63 -25.35 17.61 -10.44
N SER A 64 -24.40 18.39 -9.91
CA SER A 64 -24.32 19.84 -10.02
C SER A 64 -22.89 20.34 -9.86
N GLY A 65 -22.65 21.60 -10.25
CA GLY A 65 -21.32 22.21 -10.28
C GLY A 65 -20.69 22.11 -11.66
N ASP A 66 -19.52 22.73 -11.81
CA ASP A 66 -18.85 22.91 -13.09
C ASP A 66 -17.43 22.35 -13.06
N ILE A 67 -17.01 21.76 -14.17
CA ILE A 67 -15.65 21.30 -14.41
C ILE A 67 -15.06 22.11 -15.54
N TRP A 68 -13.88 22.67 -15.34
CA TRP A 68 -13.16 23.45 -16.34
C TRP A 68 -11.79 22.85 -16.60
N ILE A 69 -11.44 22.71 -17.89
CA ILE A 69 -10.10 22.31 -18.32
C ILE A 69 -9.54 23.47 -19.15
N GLY A 70 -8.55 24.17 -18.58
CA GLY A 70 -8.15 25.48 -19.06
C GLY A 70 -9.33 26.46 -19.00
N GLU A 71 -9.63 27.09 -20.13
CA GLU A 71 -10.77 28.01 -20.28
C GLU A 71 -12.06 27.33 -20.76
N THR A 72 -12.03 26.02 -21.02
CA THR A 72 -13.14 25.29 -21.58
C THR A 72 -13.90 24.53 -20.49
N ARG A 73 -15.22 24.76 -20.40
CA ARG A 73 -16.11 23.98 -19.55
C ARG A 73 -16.31 22.58 -20.14
N LEU A 74 -16.15 21.56 -19.30
CA LEU A 74 -16.39 20.17 -19.69
C LEU A 74 -17.88 19.88 -19.67
N GLU A 75 -18.51 19.91 -20.84
CA GLU A 75 -19.93 19.70 -21.05
C GLU A 75 -20.17 18.59 -22.07
N GLY A 76 -21.28 17.88 -21.94
CA GLY A 76 -21.68 16.79 -22.83
C GLY A 76 -22.60 15.79 -22.15
N ASP A 77 -23.07 14.82 -22.94
CA ASP A 77 -23.71 13.63 -22.40
C ASP A 77 -22.67 12.60 -21.88
N GLU A 78 -23.10 11.65 -21.08
CA GLU A 78 -22.20 10.63 -20.49
C GLU A 78 -21.37 9.87 -21.54
N ALA A 79 -21.93 9.66 -22.75
CA ALA A 79 -21.23 8.91 -23.79
C ALA A 79 -20.08 9.70 -24.44
N THR A 80 -20.11 11.03 -24.37
CA THR A 80 -19.13 11.92 -25.03
C THR A 80 -18.18 12.61 -24.10
N LEU A 81 -18.51 12.73 -22.79
CA LEU A 81 -17.72 13.45 -21.80
C LEU A 81 -16.27 12.93 -21.70
N THR A 82 -16.07 11.62 -21.63
CA THR A 82 -14.72 11.02 -21.52
C THR A 82 -13.86 11.37 -22.74
N ARG A 83 -14.43 11.29 -23.95
CA ARG A 83 -13.72 11.67 -25.17
C ARG A 83 -13.38 13.15 -25.15
N ARG A 84 -14.30 14.01 -24.72
CA ARG A 84 -14.10 15.45 -24.65
C ARG A 84 -13.05 15.84 -23.61
N ALA A 85 -13.05 15.22 -22.42
CA ALA A 85 -11.99 15.39 -21.44
C ALA A 85 -10.62 15.00 -22.01
N ALA A 86 -10.59 13.91 -22.75
CA ALA A 86 -9.39 13.45 -23.43
C ALA A 86 -8.92 14.42 -24.53
N GLU A 87 -9.83 15.00 -25.33
CA GLU A 87 -9.53 16.04 -26.33
C GLU A 87 -9.02 17.32 -25.69
N LEU A 88 -9.48 17.67 -24.49
CA LEU A 88 -8.99 18.80 -23.70
C LEU A 88 -7.65 18.52 -22.99
N GLY A 89 -7.12 17.31 -23.10
CA GLY A 89 -5.80 16.94 -22.58
C GLY A 89 -5.81 16.36 -21.17
N VAL A 90 -6.92 15.81 -20.68
CA VAL A 90 -6.96 15.05 -19.44
C VAL A 90 -6.69 13.57 -19.71
N ARG A 91 -5.76 12.97 -18.97
CA ARG A 91 -5.42 11.55 -19.06
C ARG A 91 -5.31 10.96 -17.64
N ALA A 92 -5.58 9.67 -17.52
CA ALA A 92 -5.41 8.96 -16.26
C ALA A 92 -4.68 7.63 -16.46
N VAL A 93 -3.85 7.30 -15.47
CA VAL A 93 -3.27 5.98 -15.25
C VAL A 93 -3.92 5.46 -13.98
N TYR A 94 -4.63 4.35 -14.10
CA TYR A 94 -5.33 3.71 -12.99
C TYR A 94 -4.43 2.67 -12.30
N GLN A 95 -4.83 2.23 -11.13
CA GLN A 95 -4.10 1.24 -10.32
C GLN A 95 -3.89 -0.08 -11.06
N GLU A 96 -4.87 -0.52 -11.86
CA GLU A 96 -4.73 -1.68 -12.74
C GLU A 96 -4.23 -1.21 -14.11
N LEU A 97 -3.10 -1.76 -14.55
CA LEU A 97 -2.51 -1.43 -15.85
C LEU A 97 -3.39 -1.94 -16.99
N SER A 98 -3.55 -1.10 -18.02
CA SER A 98 -4.33 -1.44 -19.21
C SER A 98 -3.45 -1.81 -20.42
N LEU A 99 -2.22 -2.30 -20.17
CA LEU A 99 -1.30 -2.77 -21.22
C LEU A 99 -1.70 -4.14 -21.73
N VAL A 100 -1.52 -4.34 -23.02
CA VAL A 100 -1.71 -5.63 -23.70
C VAL A 100 -0.38 -6.37 -23.69
N GLU A 101 -0.24 -7.41 -22.89
CA GLU A 101 1.02 -8.12 -22.66
C GLU A 101 1.62 -8.78 -23.90
N GLY A 102 0.77 -9.24 -24.83
CA GLY A 102 1.18 -9.86 -26.08
C GLY A 102 1.65 -8.90 -27.17
N LEU A 103 1.58 -7.59 -26.93
CA LEU A 103 2.04 -6.55 -27.86
C LEU A 103 3.38 -5.97 -27.41
N THR A 104 4.10 -5.37 -28.37
CA THR A 104 5.31 -4.61 -28.08
C THR A 104 5.02 -3.31 -27.35
N VAL A 105 6.03 -2.70 -26.77
CA VAL A 105 5.95 -1.38 -26.14
C VAL A 105 5.45 -0.34 -27.15
N ALA A 106 6.00 -0.31 -28.36
CA ALA A 106 5.56 0.63 -29.40
C ALA A 106 4.09 0.44 -29.79
N GLU A 107 3.64 -0.79 -29.91
CA GLU A 107 2.23 -1.10 -30.18
C GLU A 107 1.32 -0.65 -29.04
N ASN A 108 1.70 -0.87 -27.78
CA ASN A 108 0.95 -0.39 -26.64
C ASN A 108 0.88 1.14 -26.56
N LEU A 109 1.99 1.85 -26.83
CA LEU A 109 2.01 3.32 -26.85
C LEU A 109 1.13 3.89 -27.98
N CYS A 110 0.95 3.16 -29.06
CA CYS A 110 0.15 3.59 -30.23
C CYS A 110 -1.25 2.95 -30.27
N LEU A 111 -1.65 2.23 -29.24
CA LEU A 111 -2.92 1.52 -29.19
C LEU A 111 -4.10 2.48 -29.44
N GLY A 112 -4.97 2.16 -30.43
CA GLY A 112 -6.09 2.99 -30.86
C GLY A 112 -5.73 4.16 -31.81
N GLN A 113 -4.44 4.51 -31.97
CA GLN A 113 -3.95 5.60 -32.83
C GLN A 113 -2.68 5.16 -33.59
N TRP A 114 -2.80 4.09 -34.35
CA TRP A 114 -1.68 3.50 -35.09
C TRP A 114 -1.30 4.40 -36.27
N PRO A 115 -0.02 4.83 -36.39
CA PRO A 115 0.42 5.60 -37.53
C PRO A 115 0.24 4.80 -38.83
N ARG A 116 -0.25 5.45 -39.85
CA ARG A 116 -0.50 4.81 -41.15
C ARG A 116 0.21 5.53 -42.29
N ARG A 117 0.79 4.74 -43.19
CA ARG A 117 1.36 5.21 -44.44
C ARG A 117 0.74 4.42 -45.58
N ASN A 118 0.15 5.08 -46.54
CA ASN A 118 -0.52 4.47 -47.67
C ASN A 118 -1.59 3.41 -47.31
N GLY A 119 -2.31 3.64 -46.18
CA GLY A 119 -3.36 2.72 -45.69
C GLY A 119 -2.88 1.57 -44.85
N MET A 120 -1.56 1.29 -44.77
CA MET A 120 -0.92 0.27 -43.95
C MET A 120 -0.35 0.89 -42.69
N ILE A 121 -0.15 0.07 -41.65
CA ILE A 121 0.47 0.50 -40.40
C ILE A 121 1.95 0.80 -40.67
N ASP A 122 2.42 1.96 -40.22
CA ASP A 122 3.82 2.37 -40.30
C ASP A 122 4.55 2.01 -39.00
N TYR A 123 5.10 0.80 -38.96
CA TYR A 123 5.83 0.30 -37.79
C TYR A 123 7.10 1.10 -37.48
N LEU A 124 7.76 1.67 -38.51
CA LEU A 124 8.96 2.48 -38.31
C LEU A 124 8.58 3.80 -37.57
N GLN A 125 7.56 4.48 -38.06
CA GLN A 125 7.05 5.69 -37.39
C GLN A 125 6.56 5.38 -35.98
N MET A 126 5.90 4.23 -35.78
CA MET A 126 5.43 3.78 -34.47
C MET A 126 6.60 3.59 -33.47
N ALA A 127 7.68 2.92 -33.88
CA ALA A 127 8.86 2.73 -33.04
C ALA A 127 9.55 4.08 -32.72
N GLN A 128 9.65 4.99 -33.69
CA GLN A 128 10.22 6.33 -33.48
C GLN A 128 9.38 7.17 -32.51
N ASP A 129 8.05 7.14 -32.63
CA ASP A 129 7.14 7.85 -31.72
C ASP A 129 7.27 7.31 -30.31
N ALA A 130 7.31 5.98 -30.15
CA ALA A 130 7.50 5.33 -28.88
C ALA A 130 8.85 5.69 -28.25
N GLN A 131 9.93 5.63 -29.03
CA GLN A 131 11.28 5.98 -28.55
C GLN A 131 11.33 7.43 -28.03
N ARG A 132 10.69 8.39 -28.73
CA ARG A 132 10.62 9.78 -28.29
C ARG A 132 9.89 9.93 -26.95
N CYS A 133 8.74 9.26 -26.78
CA CYS A 133 7.98 9.31 -25.55
C CYS A 133 8.75 8.70 -24.35
N LEU A 134 9.41 7.56 -24.57
CA LEU A 134 10.22 6.90 -23.55
C LEU A 134 11.42 7.76 -23.14
N GLN A 135 12.14 8.33 -24.12
CA GLN A 135 13.30 9.20 -23.87
C GLN A 135 12.92 10.47 -23.12
N ALA A 136 11.78 11.11 -23.43
CA ALA A 136 11.29 12.29 -22.74
C ALA A 136 11.11 12.05 -21.23
N LEU A 137 10.71 10.84 -20.86
CA LEU A 137 10.57 10.41 -19.46
C LEU A 137 11.84 9.77 -18.89
N GLY A 138 12.84 9.49 -19.73
CA GLY A 138 14.08 8.80 -19.35
C GLY A 138 13.85 7.34 -19.02
N VAL A 139 12.93 6.70 -19.72
CA VAL A 139 12.62 5.27 -19.60
C VAL A 139 13.52 4.48 -20.52
N ASP A 140 14.32 3.59 -19.95
CA ASP A 140 15.24 2.72 -20.70
C ASP A 140 14.55 1.38 -20.98
N VAL A 141 13.71 1.38 -22.02
CA VAL A 141 13.00 0.19 -22.53
C VAL A 141 12.97 0.28 -24.06
N SER A 142 13.25 -0.85 -24.74
CA SER A 142 13.17 -0.89 -26.21
C SER A 142 11.71 -0.83 -26.68
N PRO A 143 11.39 0.00 -27.71
CA PRO A 143 10.06 0.00 -28.33
C PRO A 143 9.61 -1.36 -28.90
N GLU A 144 10.55 -2.20 -29.27
CA GLU A 144 10.31 -3.52 -29.89
C GLU A 144 10.12 -4.64 -28.87
N GLN A 145 10.41 -4.36 -27.57
CA GLN A 145 10.30 -5.34 -26.50
C GLN A 145 8.83 -5.67 -26.21
N LEU A 146 8.53 -6.96 -25.97
CA LEU A 146 7.19 -7.40 -25.55
C LEU A 146 6.90 -6.94 -24.12
N VAL A 147 5.70 -6.42 -23.88
CA VAL A 147 5.27 -5.95 -22.55
C VAL A 147 5.26 -7.08 -21.51
N SER A 148 4.99 -8.33 -21.92
CA SER A 148 5.04 -9.50 -21.03
C SER A 148 6.41 -9.74 -20.40
N THR A 149 7.50 -9.26 -21.02
CA THR A 149 8.89 -9.45 -20.52
C THR A 149 9.36 -8.33 -19.59
N LEU A 150 8.56 -7.28 -19.41
CA LEU A 150 8.91 -6.13 -18.62
C LEU A 150 8.69 -6.39 -17.12
N SER A 151 9.54 -5.75 -16.29
CA SER A 151 9.29 -5.68 -14.84
C SER A 151 8.03 -4.87 -14.52
N PRO A 152 7.44 -5.03 -13.32
CA PRO A 152 6.29 -4.22 -12.90
C PRO A 152 6.55 -2.72 -13.04
N ALA A 153 7.73 -2.25 -12.66
CA ALA A 153 8.11 -0.84 -12.79
C ALA A 153 8.20 -0.39 -14.25
N GLN A 154 8.81 -1.20 -15.11
CA GLN A 154 8.88 -0.91 -16.53
C GLN A 154 7.47 -0.84 -17.16
N LYS A 155 6.57 -1.77 -16.81
CA LYS A 155 5.17 -1.73 -17.24
C LYS A 155 4.49 -0.43 -16.81
N GLN A 156 4.69 0.00 -15.57
CA GLN A 156 4.15 1.26 -15.04
C GLN A 156 4.66 2.48 -15.83
N LEU A 157 5.96 2.51 -16.13
CA LEU A 157 6.57 3.60 -16.90
C LEU A 157 6.09 3.63 -18.34
N VAL A 158 5.87 2.47 -18.98
CA VAL A 158 5.26 2.37 -20.31
C VAL A 158 3.81 2.89 -20.31
N GLU A 159 3.03 2.60 -19.27
CA GLU A 159 1.68 3.14 -19.11
C GLU A 159 1.70 4.68 -18.99
N ILE A 160 2.64 5.23 -18.18
CA ILE A 160 2.85 6.68 -18.06
C ILE A 160 3.30 7.27 -19.40
N ALA A 161 4.23 6.62 -20.12
CA ALA A 161 4.68 7.08 -21.43
C ALA A 161 3.54 7.09 -22.47
N ARG A 162 2.61 6.13 -22.40
CA ARG A 162 1.44 6.05 -23.27
C ARG A 162 0.55 7.28 -23.11
N VAL A 163 0.25 7.69 -21.89
CA VAL A 163 -0.60 8.87 -21.65
C VAL A 163 0.10 10.18 -22.04
N MET A 164 1.43 10.22 -22.00
CA MET A 164 2.23 11.39 -22.41
C MET A 164 2.27 11.60 -23.93
N LYS A 165 2.06 10.56 -24.74
CA LYS A 165 2.04 10.67 -26.23
C LYS A 165 0.99 11.66 -26.74
N GLY A 166 -0.10 11.84 -26.01
CA GLY A 166 -1.19 12.78 -26.38
C GLY A 166 -0.96 14.22 -25.96
N GLU A 167 0.25 14.62 -25.54
CA GLU A 167 0.58 15.95 -25.02
C GLU A 167 -0.44 16.45 -23.98
N PRO A 168 -0.62 15.72 -22.89
CA PRO A 168 -1.66 16.01 -21.91
C PRO A 168 -1.38 17.33 -21.18
N ARG A 169 -2.44 18.03 -20.78
CA ARG A 169 -2.38 19.16 -19.84
C ARG A 169 -2.42 18.68 -18.40
N VAL A 170 -3.20 17.62 -18.16
CA VAL A 170 -3.42 17.02 -16.84
C VAL A 170 -3.24 15.51 -16.93
N VAL A 171 -2.42 14.97 -16.05
CA VAL A 171 -2.23 13.52 -15.86
C VAL A 171 -2.64 13.16 -14.44
N ILE A 172 -3.48 12.17 -14.30
CA ILE A 172 -3.91 11.63 -13.02
C ILE A 172 -3.23 10.27 -12.86
N LEU A 173 -2.52 10.08 -11.74
CA LEU A 173 -1.84 8.84 -11.39
C LEU A 173 -2.49 8.29 -10.13
N ASP A 174 -3.24 7.20 -10.25
CA ASP A 174 -3.96 6.57 -9.14
C ASP A 174 -3.17 5.38 -8.60
N GLU A 175 -2.53 5.57 -7.44
CA GLU A 175 -1.65 4.59 -6.75
C GLU A 175 -0.57 3.95 -7.64
N PRO A 176 0.22 4.72 -8.41
CA PRO A 176 1.10 4.19 -9.44
C PRO A 176 2.27 3.34 -8.89
N THR A 177 2.49 3.32 -7.58
CA THR A 177 3.61 2.64 -6.93
C THR A 177 3.17 1.53 -5.97
N SER A 178 1.87 1.23 -5.90
CA SER A 178 1.30 0.29 -4.92
C SER A 178 1.88 -1.12 -4.98
N SER A 179 2.30 -1.57 -6.17
CA SER A 179 2.89 -2.90 -6.43
C SER A 179 4.41 -2.89 -6.62
N LEU A 180 5.08 -1.73 -6.46
CA LEU A 180 6.49 -1.56 -6.76
C LEU A 180 7.37 -1.69 -5.51
N ALA A 181 8.58 -2.20 -5.73
CA ALA A 181 9.65 -2.18 -4.74
C ALA A 181 10.22 -0.76 -4.57
N SER A 182 10.82 -0.46 -3.41
CA SER A 182 11.31 0.90 -3.09
C SER A 182 12.31 1.45 -4.12
N ALA A 183 13.21 0.61 -4.65
CA ALA A 183 14.15 1.03 -5.71
C ALA A 183 13.43 1.36 -7.04
N GLU A 184 12.31 0.71 -7.32
CA GLU A 184 11.52 0.93 -8.53
C GLU A 184 10.64 2.18 -8.44
N VAL A 185 10.24 2.57 -7.22
CA VAL A 185 9.49 3.80 -6.95
C VAL A 185 10.26 5.03 -7.42
N GLU A 186 11.60 5.02 -7.30
CA GLU A 186 12.47 6.13 -7.77
C GLU A 186 12.29 6.43 -9.26
N LEU A 187 12.09 5.41 -10.06
CA LEU A 187 11.89 5.57 -11.50
C LEU A 187 10.58 6.30 -11.80
N VAL A 188 9.51 5.96 -11.08
CA VAL A 188 8.20 6.63 -11.21
C VAL A 188 8.29 8.08 -10.72
N ILE A 189 8.93 8.33 -9.57
CA ILE A 189 9.16 9.69 -9.04
C ILE A 189 9.92 10.54 -10.06
N SER A 190 10.97 10.00 -10.67
CA SER A 190 11.74 10.69 -11.71
C SER A 190 10.87 11.04 -12.93
N ALA A 191 10.03 10.10 -13.39
CA ALA A 191 9.11 10.34 -14.51
C ALA A 191 8.09 11.45 -14.18
N VAL A 192 7.51 11.44 -12.97
CA VAL A 192 6.57 12.48 -12.51
C VAL A 192 7.23 13.87 -12.50
N LYS A 193 8.45 13.98 -11.98
CA LYS A 193 9.20 15.23 -11.98
C LYS A 193 9.48 15.74 -13.40
N LYS A 194 9.79 14.86 -14.33
CA LYS A 194 9.98 15.21 -15.76
C LYS A 194 8.68 15.70 -16.40
N MET A 195 7.54 15.05 -16.12
CA MET A 195 6.23 15.52 -16.60
C MET A 195 5.93 16.93 -16.10
N SER A 196 6.12 17.20 -14.81
CA SER A 196 5.96 18.52 -14.21
C SER A 196 6.87 19.55 -14.86
N ALA A 197 8.15 19.23 -15.09
CA ALA A 197 9.12 20.12 -15.77
C ALA A 197 8.72 20.42 -17.22
N LEU A 198 8.02 19.51 -17.90
CA LEU A 198 7.42 19.74 -19.23
C LEU A 198 6.15 20.58 -19.18
N GLY A 199 5.71 21.01 -17.98
CA GLY A 199 4.51 21.84 -17.79
C GLY A 199 3.20 21.05 -17.70
N VAL A 200 3.26 19.74 -17.58
CA VAL A 200 2.08 18.88 -17.35
C VAL A 200 1.71 18.96 -15.88
N ALA A 201 0.44 19.22 -15.59
CA ALA A 201 -0.07 19.19 -14.23
C ALA A 201 -0.40 17.75 -13.84
N VAL A 202 0.00 17.34 -12.63
CA VAL A 202 -0.16 15.96 -12.17
C VAL A 202 -1.00 15.91 -10.90
N ILE A 203 -2.06 15.10 -10.90
CA ILE A 203 -2.76 14.66 -9.70
C ILE A 203 -2.17 13.32 -9.30
N TYR A 204 -1.55 13.25 -8.12
CA TYR A 204 -0.91 12.05 -7.61
C TYR A 204 -1.68 11.49 -6.40
N VAL A 205 -2.25 10.32 -6.56
CA VAL A 205 -2.95 9.62 -5.47
C VAL A 205 -2.05 8.55 -4.91
N SER A 206 -1.74 8.66 -3.65
CA SER A 206 -0.96 7.66 -2.91
C SER A 206 -1.31 7.76 -1.42
N HIS A 207 -1.09 6.69 -0.71
CA HIS A 207 -1.16 6.65 0.76
C HIS A 207 0.23 6.69 1.42
N ARG A 208 1.31 6.74 0.62
CA ARG A 208 2.71 6.77 1.09
C ARG A 208 3.18 8.21 1.20
N MET A 209 3.22 8.74 2.43
CA MET A 209 3.58 10.14 2.70
C MET A 209 5.00 10.51 2.25
N GLU A 210 5.94 9.57 2.33
CA GLU A 210 7.32 9.79 1.86
C GLU A 210 7.38 10.09 0.35
N GLU A 211 6.67 9.30 -0.47
CA GLU A 211 6.59 9.53 -1.91
C GLU A 211 5.97 10.89 -2.22
N ILE A 212 4.85 11.19 -1.54
CA ILE A 212 4.10 12.43 -1.71
C ILE A 212 4.99 13.65 -1.44
N ARG A 213 5.72 13.66 -0.32
CA ARG A 213 6.64 14.75 0.05
C ARG A 213 7.79 14.97 -0.93
N ARG A 214 8.17 13.92 -1.67
CA ARG A 214 9.29 13.97 -2.62
C ARG A 214 8.90 14.51 -3.99
N ILE A 215 7.61 14.44 -4.35
CA ILE A 215 7.13 14.80 -5.68
C ILE A 215 6.13 15.94 -5.70
N ALA A 216 5.28 16.07 -4.69
CA ALA A 216 4.23 17.07 -4.64
C ALA A 216 4.65 18.29 -3.80
N SER A 217 4.25 19.49 -4.24
CA SER A 217 4.42 20.73 -3.48
C SER A 217 3.23 20.98 -2.55
N CYS A 218 2.06 20.53 -2.93
CA CYS A 218 0.81 20.73 -2.19
C CYS A 218 -0.08 19.49 -2.24
N ALA A 219 -1.02 19.45 -1.33
CA ALA A 219 -2.00 18.38 -1.26
C ALA A 219 -3.40 18.91 -1.00
N THR A 220 -4.40 18.32 -1.68
CA THR A 220 -5.82 18.45 -1.35
C THR A 220 -6.22 17.23 -0.52
N VAL A 221 -6.68 17.48 0.70
CA VAL A 221 -7.15 16.45 1.61
C VAL A 221 -8.67 16.36 1.53
N MET A 222 -9.17 15.19 1.15
CA MET A 222 -10.60 14.90 1.09
C MET A 222 -11.07 14.08 2.29
N ARG A 223 -12.24 14.39 2.79
CA ARG A 223 -12.93 13.64 3.85
C ARG A 223 -14.43 13.72 3.66
N ASP A 224 -15.10 12.57 3.73
CA ASP A 224 -16.57 12.44 3.69
C ASP A 224 -17.22 13.21 2.52
N GLY A 225 -16.58 13.15 1.34
CA GLY A 225 -17.04 13.81 0.12
C GLY A 225 -16.73 15.30 0.02
N GLN A 226 -16.02 15.88 0.97
CA GLN A 226 -15.66 17.31 0.99
C GLN A 226 -14.14 17.52 0.99
N VAL A 227 -13.70 18.72 0.62
CA VAL A 227 -12.30 19.14 0.81
C VAL A 227 -12.13 19.56 2.26
N ALA A 228 -11.41 18.74 3.03
CA ALA A 228 -11.09 19.01 4.43
C ALA A 228 -9.97 20.06 4.58
N GLY A 229 -9.13 20.23 3.56
CA GLY A 229 -8.09 21.25 3.52
C GLY A 229 -7.20 21.13 2.28
N ASP A 230 -6.66 22.28 1.86
CA ASP A 230 -5.54 22.37 0.91
C ASP A 230 -4.29 22.78 1.71
N VAL A 231 -3.20 22.05 1.56
CA VAL A 231 -1.99 22.25 2.36
C VAL A 231 -0.74 22.31 1.49
N MET A 232 0.21 23.15 1.89
CA MET A 232 1.56 23.16 1.34
C MET A 232 2.40 22.14 2.12
N LEU A 233 2.91 21.12 1.44
CA LEU A 233 3.58 19.97 2.07
C LEU A 233 4.88 20.36 2.79
N GLU A 234 5.59 21.38 2.32
CA GLU A 234 6.81 21.89 2.94
C GLU A 234 6.58 22.39 4.37
N ASN A 235 5.43 23.04 4.61
CA ASN A 235 5.12 23.71 5.87
C ASN A 235 4.11 22.92 6.75
N THR A 236 3.72 21.73 6.34
CA THR A 236 2.66 20.96 7.00
C THR A 236 3.19 19.62 7.50
N SER A 237 3.05 19.35 8.80
CA SER A 237 3.46 18.07 9.36
C SER A 237 2.57 16.92 8.85
N THR A 238 3.14 15.72 8.77
CA THR A 238 2.38 14.49 8.42
C THR A 238 1.20 14.30 9.37
N HIS A 239 1.40 14.55 10.66
CA HIS A 239 0.38 14.55 11.69
C HIS A 239 -0.82 15.45 11.34
N HIS A 240 -0.58 16.70 10.93
CA HIS A 240 -1.66 17.63 10.57
C HIS A 240 -2.43 17.13 9.33
N ILE A 241 -1.74 16.58 8.33
CA ILE A 241 -2.38 15.99 7.16
C ILE A 241 -3.28 14.81 7.56
N VAL A 242 -2.77 13.92 8.42
CA VAL A 242 -3.53 12.78 8.94
C VAL A 242 -4.74 13.27 9.75
N SER A 243 -4.60 14.30 10.58
CA SER A 243 -5.73 14.87 11.33
C SER A 243 -6.81 15.46 10.43
N LEU A 244 -6.46 16.07 9.30
CA LEU A 244 -7.41 16.51 8.28
C LEU A 244 -8.14 15.33 7.64
N MET A 245 -7.40 14.23 7.32
CA MET A 245 -7.98 13.01 6.73
C MET A 245 -8.94 12.30 7.66
N LEU A 246 -8.64 12.28 8.96
CA LEU A 246 -9.36 11.48 9.96
C LEU A 246 -10.45 12.28 10.71
N GLY A 247 -10.31 13.61 10.79
CA GLY A 247 -11.16 14.47 11.63
C GLY A 247 -10.62 14.60 13.07
N ARG A 248 -11.22 15.50 13.86
CA ARG A 248 -10.71 15.86 15.20
C ARG A 248 -10.83 14.77 16.27
N ASP A 249 -11.55 13.68 16.00
CA ASP A 249 -11.85 12.64 16.99
C ASP A 249 -10.89 11.44 16.95
N HIS A 250 -9.82 11.49 16.12
CA HIS A 250 -8.83 10.44 16.09
C HIS A 250 -7.77 10.68 17.17
N VAL A 251 -7.79 9.81 18.16
CA VAL A 251 -6.75 9.72 19.19
C VAL A 251 -5.43 9.38 18.52
N ASP A 252 -4.45 10.27 18.66
CA ASP A 252 -3.07 9.98 18.28
C ASP A 252 -2.60 8.72 19.01
N ILE A 253 -2.10 7.75 18.26
CA ILE A 253 -1.35 6.68 18.89
C ILE A 253 0.01 7.28 19.22
N ALA A 254 0.21 7.59 20.49
CA ALA A 254 1.50 8.03 20.99
C ALA A 254 2.51 6.88 20.81
N PRO A 255 3.80 7.21 20.61
CA PRO A 255 4.86 6.21 20.67
C PRO A 255 4.70 5.33 21.92
N VAL A 256 5.08 4.06 21.80
CA VAL A 256 4.97 3.11 22.90
C VAL A 256 5.76 3.63 24.10
N ALA A 257 5.10 3.72 25.24
CA ALA A 257 5.77 4.04 26.51
C ALA A 257 6.60 2.84 26.98
N PRO A 258 7.70 3.06 27.68
CA PRO A 258 8.46 1.97 28.30
C PRO A 258 7.57 1.11 29.18
N GLN A 259 7.60 -0.21 28.99
CA GLN A 259 6.87 -1.17 29.81
C GLN A 259 7.86 -2.16 30.43
N GLU A 260 7.56 -2.62 31.62
CA GLU A 260 8.26 -3.78 32.18
C GLU A 260 7.81 -5.04 31.44
N ILE A 261 8.69 -5.57 30.60
CA ILE A 261 8.45 -6.83 29.90
C ILE A 261 8.92 -7.96 30.82
N VAL A 262 8.07 -8.99 30.97
CA VAL A 262 8.43 -10.17 31.75
C VAL A 262 9.65 -10.83 31.11
N ASP A 263 10.75 -10.99 31.87
CA ASP A 263 12.00 -11.61 31.39
C ASP A 263 11.84 -13.13 31.24
N GLN A 264 10.91 -13.56 30.43
CA GLN A 264 10.66 -14.93 30.05
C GLN A 264 10.79 -15.07 28.54
N ALA A 265 11.85 -15.70 28.08
CA ALA A 265 12.05 -16.01 26.67
C ALA A 265 10.99 -17.02 26.19
N VAL A 266 10.26 -16.67 25.11
CA VAL A 266 9.28 -17.55 24.45
C VAL A 266 9.78 -18.04 23.10
N LEU A 267 10.63 -17.25 22.43
CA LEU A 267 11.32 -17.62 21.19
C LEU A 267 12.76 -17.13 21.29
N GLU A 268 13.71 -18.01 21.05
CA GLU A 268 15.13 -17.65 20.88
C GLU A 268 15.61 -18.17 19.53
N VAL A 269 16.26 -17.30 18.79
CA VAL A 269 16.98 -17.65 17.57
C VAL A 269 18.46 -17.44 17.85
N ARG A 270 19.29 -18.43 17.56
CA ARG A 270 20.73 -18.43 17.87
C ARG A 270 21.53 -18.75 16.63
N ALA A 271 22.40 -17.85 16.22
CA ALA A 271 23.33 -17.98 15.11
C ALA A 271 22.69 -18.55 13.83
N LEU A 272 21.45 -18.10 13.49
CA LEU A 272 20.74 -18.59 12.33
C LEU A 272 21.38 -18.02 11.05
N ARG A 273 21.66 -18.92 10.11
CA ARG A 273 22.24 -18.62 8.81
C ARG A 273 21.36 -19.14 7.69
N HIS A 274 20.99 -18.25 6.79
CA HIS A 274 20.19 -18.56 5.60
C HIS A 274 20.69 -17.71 4.42
N LYS A 275 21.55 -18.29 3.59
CA LYS A 275 22.16 -17.59 2.45
C LYS A 275 21.15 -17.32 1.35
N PRO A 276 21.33 -16.23 0.58
CA PRO A 276 22.45 -15.27 0.68
C PRO A 276 22.21 -14.10 1.63
N LYS A 277 21.11 -14.07 2.38
CA LYS A 277 20.62 -12.86 3.05
C LYS A 277 20.89 -12.80 4.56
N LEU A 278 20.99 -13.93 5.23
CA LEU A 278 21.16 -13.98 6.69
C LEU A 278 22.46 -14.73 7.02
N GLU A 279 23.34 -14.09 7.83
CA GLU A 279 24.65 -14.65 8.11
C GLU A 279 24.83 -15.10 9.58
N ASP A 280 24.38 -14.31 10.52
CA ASP A 280 24.45 -14.62 11.96
C ASP A 280 23.34 -13.89 12.70
N ILE A 281 22.15 -14.47 12.69
CA ILE A 281 20.99 -13.89 13.34
C ILE A 281 20.78 -14.52 14.71
N SER A 282 20.86 -13.66 15.73
CA SER A 282 20.59 -14.05 17.11
C SER A 282 19.70 -13.02 17.77
N PHE A 283 18.59 -13.45 18.37
CA PHE A 283 17.70 -12.61 19.16
C PHE A 283 16.79 -13.44 20.07
N THR A 284 16.19 -12.76 21.03
CA THR A 284 15.23 -13.35 21.96
C THR A 284 13.95 -12.52 21.92
N LEU A 285 12.80 -13.18 21.82
CA LEU A 285 11.46 -12.58 21.99
C LEU A 285 10.95 -12.97 23.38
N ARG A 286 10.52 -11.99 24.15
CA ARG A 286 10.01 -12.17 25.51
C ARG A 286 8.50 -12.25 25.54
N ARG A 287 7.95 -12.80 26.60
CA ARG A 287 6.51 -12.92 26.79
C ARG A 287 5.85 -11.54 26.90
N GLY A 288 4.81 -11.31 26.07
CA GLY A 288 4.10 -10.04 26.02
C GLY A 288 4.83 -8.91 25.31
N GLU A 289 6.00 -9.21 24.70
CA GLU A 289 6.80 -8.25 23.94
C GLU A 289 6.27 -8.11 22.50
N VAL A 290 6.28 -6.88 21.99
CA VAL A 290 6.22 -6.58 20.56
C VAL A 290 7.61 -6.18 20.10
N LEU A 291 8.31 -7.10 19.42
CA LEU A 291 9.63 -6.91 18.85
C LEU A 291 9.52 -6.46 17.40
N GLY A 292 10.00 -5.27 17.08
CA GLY A 292 10.11 -4.75 15.73
C GLY A 292 11.38 -5.24 15.03
N ILE A 293 11.30 -5.51 13.73
CA ILE A 293 12.48 -5.72 12.88
C ILE A 293 12.47 -4.68 11.77
N ALA A 294 13.40 -3.73 11.87
CA ALA A 294 13.67 -2.71 10.86
C ALA A 294 14.75 -3.19 9.89
N GLY A 295 14.81 -2.58 8.71
CA GLY A 295 15.86 -2.83 7.70
C GLY A 295 15.44 -2.44 6.31
N LEU A 296 16.40 -2.28 5.41
CA LEU A 296 16.14 -1.98 4.00
C LEU A 296 15.36 -3.11 3.32
N LEU A 297 14.69 -2.78 2.21
CA LEU A 297 14.04 -3.77 1.38
C LEU A 297 15.06 -4.81 0.87
N GLY A 298 14.71 -6.10 1.01
CA GLY A 298 15.62 -7.18 0.63
C GLY A 298 16.66 -7.56 1.69
N ALA A 299 16.64 -6.96 2.89
CA ALA A 299 17.57 -7.27 3.97
C ALA A 299 17.42 -8.69 4.56
N GLY A 300 16.38 -9.44 4.18
CA GLY A 300 16.19 -10.80 4.69
C GLY A 300 15.14 -10.94 5.78
N ARG A 301 14.35 -9.90 6.07
CA ARG A 301 13.34 -9.89 7.13
C ARG A 301 12.27 -10.98 6.96
N SER A 302 11.67 -11.08 5.77
CA SER A 302 10.66 -12.10 5.45
C SER A 302 11.26 -13.51 5.45
N GLU A 303 12.47 -13.67 4.93
CA GLU A 303 13.21 -14.93 4.92
C GLU A 303 13.48 -15.41 6.35
N LEU A 304 13.81 -14.51 7.27
CA LEU A 304 13.95 -14.82 8.68
C LEU A 304 12.68 -15.41 9.28
N LEU A 305 11.53 -14.75 9.08
CA LEU A 305 10.27 -15.27 9.62
C LEU A 305 9.88 -16.63 8.99
N LYS A 306 10.08 -16.79 7.69
CA LYS A 306 9.82 -18.05 6.99
C LYS A 306 10.74 -19.19 7.47
N ALA A 307 12.01 -18.89 7.74
CA ALA A 307 12.93 -19.87 8.32
C ALA A 307 12.49 -20.28 9.73
N ILE A 308 12.06 -19.32 10.57
CA ILE A 308 11.56 -19.62 11.93
C ILE A 308 10.32 -20.53 11.88
N VAL A 309 9.38 -20.31 10.96
CA VAL A 309 8.17 -21.13 10.88
C VAL A 309 8.34 -22.41 10.06
N GLY A 310 9.52 -22.66 9.49
CA GLY A 310 9.81 -23.87 8.72
C GLY A 310 9.20 -23.86 7.30
N LEU A 311 8.99 -22.68 6.71
CA LEU A 311 8.61 -22.52 5.30
C LEU A 311 9.85 -22.44 4.39
N GLU A 312 11.00 -22.06 4.93
CA GLU A 312 12.29 -22.07 4.26
C GLU A 312 13.33 -22.79 5.13
N GLU A 313 14.19 -23.58 4.49
CA GLU A 313 15.29 -24.28 5.19
C GLU A 313 16.45 -23.31 5.45
N TYR A 314 17.11 -23.44 6.57
CA TYR A 314 18.32 -22.68 6.92
C TYR A 314 19.52 -23.61 7.09
N GLU A 315 20.73 -23.09 6.87
CA GLU A 315 21.96 -23.90 6.85
C GLU A 315 22.50 -24.19 8.23
N GLN A 316 22.42 -23.21 9.15
CA GLN A 316 22.96 -23.29 10.51
C GLN A 316 22.10 -22.48 11.49
N GLY A 317 22.22 -22.78 12.74
CA GLY A 317 21.56 -22.08 13.85
C GLY A 317 20.60 -22.97 14.63
N GLU A 318 20.03 -22.35 15.65
CA GLU A 318 19.09 -23.02 16.55
C GLU A 318 17.87 -22.14 16.78
N ILE A 319 16.70 -22.75 16.80
CA ILE A 319 15.45 -22.13 17.21
C ILE A 319 14.99 -22.82 18.49
N VAL A 320 14.71 -22.02 19.52
CA VAL A 320 14.24 -22.51 20.82
C VAL A 320 12.88 -21.87 21.10
N ILE A 321 11.87 -22.68 21.40
CA ILE A 321 10.51 -22.23 21.71
C ILE A 321 10.15 -22.70 23.11
N ASN A 322 9.86 -21.76 24.02
CA ASN A 322 9.55 -22.06 25.43
C ASN A 322 10.60 -22.98 26.09
N GLY A 323 11.88 -22.79 25.76
CA GLY A 323 13.01 -23.60 26.29
C GLY A 323 13.24 -24.92 25.55
N GLU A 324 12.40 -25.31 24.59
CA GLU A 324 12.58 -26.53 23.79
C GLU A 324 13.29 -26.22 22.47
N LYS A 325 14.40 -26.90 22.19
CA LYS A 325 15.17 -26.75 20.95
C LYS A 325 14.46 -27.46 19.79
N ILE A 326 14.26 -26.74 18.69
CA ILE A 326 13.69 -27.26 17.47
C ILE A 326 14.80 -27.49 16.44
N THR A 327 15.04 -28.73 16.09
CA THR A 327 16.17 -29.12 15.25
C THR A 327 15.88 -28.89 13.75
N ARG A 328 14.64 -29.07 13.34
CA ARG A 328 14.16 -28.83 11.97
C ARG A 328 12.73 -28.32 12.06
N PRO A 329 12.51 -27.02 11.96
CA PRO A 329 11.17 -26.48 12.00
C PRO A 329 10.38 -26.99 10.79
N ASP A 330 9.16 -27.46 11.05
CA ASP A 330 8.15 -27.79 10.08
C ASP A 330 6.92 -26.91 10.35
N TYR A 331 6.33 -26.34 9.31
CA TYR A 331 5.25 -25.38 9.47
C TYR A 331 4.07 -25.94 10.28
N GLY A 332 3.70 -27.19 10.03
CA GLY A 332 2.60 -27.84 10.76
C GLY A 332 2.90 -28.08 12.23
N ASP A 333 4.17 -28.38 12.57
CA ASP A 333 4.61 -28.53 13.96
C ASP A 333 4.68 -27.18 14.67
N MET A 334 5.18 -26.15 14.00
CA MET A 334 5.21 -24.78 14.53
C MET A 334 3.82 -24.23 14.83
N LEU A 335 2.84 -24.52 13.99
CA LEU A 335 1.44 -24.17 14.27
C LEU A 335 0.94 -24.84 15.55
N LYS A 336 1.22 -26.15 15.76
CA LYS A 336 0.82 -26.88 16.97
C LYS A 336 1.49 -26.33 18.22
N ARG A 337 2.70 -25.77 18.09
CA ARG A 337 3.44 -25.09 19.17
C ARG A 337 2.92 -23.68 19.46
N GLY A 338 1.90 -23.24 18.74
CA GLY A 338 1.23 -21.96 18.96
C GLY A 338 1.93 -20.78 18.27
N ILE A 339 2.67 -21.01 17.19
CA ILE A 339 3.22 -19.93 16.35
C ILE A 339 2.26 -19.65 15.21
N GLY A 340 1.86 -18.38 15.05
CA GLY A 340 1.10 -17.88 13.92
C GLY A 340 1.97 -17.03 13.01
N TYR A 341 1.86 -17.20 11.69
CA TYR A 341 2.59 -16.43 10.68
C TYR A 341 1.65 -15.74 9.70
N THR A 342 1.83 -14.44 9.54
CA THR A 342 1.13 -13.62 8.56
C THR A 342 2.11 -13.21 7.47
N PRO A 343 1.89 -13.60 6.20
CA PRO A 343 2.82 -13.32 5.10
C PRO A 343 2.70 -11.87 4.59
N GLU A 344 3.77 -11.35 3.99
CA GLU A 344 3.85 -10.03 3.37
C GLU A 344 2.76 -9.82 2.31
N ASN A 345 2.61 -10.77 1.37
CA ASN A 345 1.58 -10.69 0.34
C ASN A 345 0.30 -11.38 0.78
N ARG A 346 -0.59 -10.59 1.41
CA ARG A 346 -1.89 -11.07 1.88
C ARG A 346 -2.73 -11.70 0.78
N LYS A 347 -2.77 -11.10 -0.41
CA LYS A 347 -3.66 -11.52 -1.50
C LYS A 347 -3.27 -12.88 -2.07
N GLU A 348 -1.98 -13.17 -2.14
CA GLU A 348 -1.46 -14.41 -2.73
C GLU A 348 -1.30 -15.54 -1.70
N ALA A 349 -0.87 -15.20 -0.48
CA ALA A 349 -0.48 -16.19 0.52
C ALA A 349 -1.28 -16.09 1.83
N GLY A 350 -2.00 -15.00 2.07
CA GLY A 350 -2.69 -14.75 3.34
C GLY A 350 -4.17 -15.14 3.34
N ILE A 351 -4.87 -15.04 2.21
CA ILE A 351 -6.31 -15.31 2.10
C ILE A 351 -6.63 -16.22 0.92
N ILE A 352 -7.79 -16.87 0.99
CA ILE A 352 -8.41 -17.52 -0.16
C ILE A 352 -9.61 -16.66 -0.57
N PRO A 353 -9.48 -15.83 -1.64
CA PRO A 353 -10.40 -14.69 -1.91
C PRO A 353 -11.87 -15.09 -2.11
N TRP A 354 -12.12 -16.27 -2.68
CA TRP A 354 -13.48 -16.76 -2.98
C TRP A 354 -14.15 -17.47 -1.78
N LEU A 355 -13.38 -17.80 -0.73
CA LEU A 355 -13.93 -18.35 0.50
C LEU A 355 -14.47 -17.24 1.41
N SER A 356 -15.43 -17.59 2.26
CA SER A 356 -16.03 -16.67 3.23
C SER A 356 -15.03 -16.23 4.31
N VAL A 357 -15.41 -15.23 5.09
CA VAL A 357 -14.70 -14.86 6.33
C VAL A 357 -14.68 -16.03 7.30
N ASP A 358 -15.79 -16.79 7.43
CA ASP A 358 -15.87 -18.01 8.24
C ASP A 358 -14.76 -19.00 7.87
N GLU A 359 -14.73 -19.39 6.61
CA GLU A 359 -13.78 -20.38 6.11
C GLU A 359 -12.35 -19.92 6.26
N ASN A 360 -12.06 -18.64 5.92
CA ASN A 360 -10.72 -18.08 6.07
C ASN A 360 -10.25 -18.00 7.52
N THR A 361 -11.15 -17.74 8.47
CA THR A 361 -10.82 -17.67 9.90
C THR A 361 -10.43 -19.03 10.47
N VAL A 362 -11.15 -20.08 10.10
CA VAL A 362 -10.99 -21.41 10.73
C VAL A 362 -9.98 -22.34 10.05
N LEU A 363 -9.29 -21.87 8.99
CA LEU A 363 -8.33 -22.68 8.21
C LEU A 363 -7.26 -23.39 9.07
N THR A 364 -6.82 -22.75 10.15
CA THR A 364 -5.65 -23.16 10.94
C THR A 364 -5.94 -24.23 11.99
N ASN A 365 -7.19 -24.37 12.43
CA ASN A 365 -7.52 -25.33 13.48
C ASN A 365 -8.90 -25.98 13.24
N ARG A 366 -8.94 -26.96 12.35
CA ARG A 366 -10.17 -27.68 12.00
C ARG A 366 -10.68 -28.61 13.13
N GLN A 367 -9.83 -29.00 14.06
CA GLN A 367 -10.23 -29.87 15.17
C GLN A 367 -11.24 -29.20 16.09
N LYS A 368 -11.13 -27.88 16.30
CA LYS A 368 -12.06 -27.09 17.13
C LYS A 368 -13.49 -27.02 16.57
N ILE A 369 -13.67 -27.30 15.28
CA ILE A 369 -14.91 -27.09 14.55
C ILE A 369 -15.43 -28.37 13.91
N SER A 370 -14.83 -29.53 14.19
CA SER A 370 -15.28 -30.81 13.68
C SER A 370 -15.71 -31.75 14.81
N ALA A 371 -16.81 -32.45 14.60
CA ALA A 371 -17.26 -33.56 15.47
C ALA A 371 -17.47 -34.77 14.59
N ASN A 372 -16.86 -35.90 14.94
CA ASN A 372 -16.94 -37.16 14.19
C ASN A 372 -16.59 -37.00 12.70
N GLY A 373 -15.61 -36.12 12.37
CA GLY A 373 -15.19 -35.85 11.00
C GLY A 373 -16.10 -34.91 10.19
N VAL A 374 -17.15 -34.37 10.80
CA VAL A 374 -18.12 -33.46 10.16
C VAL A 374 -17.91 -32.03 10.72
N LEU A 375 -17.84 -31.06 9.82
CA LEU A 375 -17.74 -29.65 10.19
C LEU A 375 -19.05 -29.15 10.81
N GLN A 376 -18.93 -28.41 11.92
CA GLN A 376 -20.05 -27.86 12.67
C GLN A 376 -20.25 -26.37 12.30
N TRP A 377 -21.04 -26.09 11.27
CA TRP A 377 -21.23 -24.76 10.74
C TRP A 377 -21.74 -23.73 11.75
N SER A 378 -22.63 -24.12 12.66
CA SER A 378 -23.08 -23.24 13.76
C SER A 378 -21.94 -22.83 14.69
N THR A 379 -21.03 -23.76 14.98
CA THR A 379 -19.83 -23.51 15.79
C THR A 379 -18.85 -22.59 15.05
N ILE A 380 -18.66 -22.84 13.74
CA ILE A 380 -17.81 -22.01 12.88
C ILE A 380 -18.30 -20.56 12.92
N ARG A 381 -19.59 -20.31 12.63
CA ARG A 381 -20.16 -18.96 12.62
C ARG A 381 -19.99 -18.27 13.97
N ARG A 382 -20.35 -18.92 15.06
CA ARG A 382 -20.20 -18.33 16.40
C ARG A 382 -18.75 -17.92 16.70
N LEU A 383 -17.79 -18.82 16.46
CA LEU A 383 -16.38 -18.54 16.71
C LEU A 383 -15.84 -17.45 15.79
N THR A 384 -16.28 -17.41 14.53
CA THR A 384 -15.88 -16.36 13.60
C THR A 384 -16.47 -15.00 14.00
N GLU A 385 -17.73 -14.95 14.42
CA GLU A 385 -18.36 -13.73 14.90
C GLU A 385 -17.64 -13.18 16.13
N GLU A 386 -17.23 -14.04 17.07
CA GLU A 386 -16.38 -13.64 18.22
C GLU A 386 -15.05 -13.01 17.76
N VAL A 387 -14.39 -13.62 16.76
CA VAL A 387 -13.15 -13.08 16.18
C VAL A 387 -13.41 -11.77 15.44
N MET A 388 -14.47 -11.68 14.63
CA MET A 388 -14.84 -10.47 13.90
C MET A 388 -15.10 -9.30 14.85
N GLN A 389 -15.83 -9.54 15.94
CA GLN A 389 -16.10 -8.54 16.94
C GLN A 389 -14.80 -8.09 17.61
N ARG A 390 -13.96 -9.02 18.04
CA ARG A 390 -12.67 -8.73 18.69
C ARG A 390 -11.73 -7.95 17.79
N MET A 391 -11.64 -8.34 16.51
CA MET A 391 -10.80 -7.70 15.49
C MET A 391 -11.45 -6.46 14.87
N THR A 392 -12.65 -6.08 15.29
CA THR A 392 -13.42 -4.99 14.68
C THR A 392 -13.53 -5.10 13.15
N VAL A 393 -13.77 -6.34 12.65
CA VAL A 393 -13.93 -6.60 11.21
C VAL A 393 -15.29 -6.09 10.75
N LYS A 394 -15.31 -5.26 9.72
CA LYS A 394 -16.53 -4.75 9.09
C LYS A 394 -16.85 -5.62 7.87
N ALA A 395 -17.85 -6.47 7.99
CA ALA A 395 -18.44 -7.27 6.91
C ALA A 395 -19.96 -7.36 7.11
N ALA A 396 -20.71 -7.60 6.04
CA ALA A 396 -22.16 -7.75 6.11
C ALA A 396 -22.56 -8.98 6.94
N SER A 397 -21.79 -10.07 6.82
CA SER A 397 -21.91 -11.30 7.62
C SER A 397 -20.58 -12.06 7.58
N SER A 398 -20.44 -13.08 8.43
CA SER A 398 -19.28 -13.99 8.39
C SER A 398 -19.24 -14.87 7.13
N GLU A 399 -20.36 -15.02 6.43
CA GLU A 399 -20.48 -15.73 5.15
C GLU A 399 -20.01 -14.89 3.94
N THR A 400 -19.70 -13.59 4.12
CA THR A 400 -19.24 -12.71 3.05
C THR A 400 -17.91 -13.22 2.47
N PRO A 401 -17.73 -13.33 1.13
CA PRO A 401 -16.46 -13.68 0.54
C PRO A 401 -15.38 -12.67 0.94
N ILE A 402 -14.25 -13.14 1.47
CA ILE A 402 -13.21 -12.26 2.01
C ILE A 402 -12.61 -11.33 0.95
N GLY A 403 -12.58 -11.77 -0.31
CA GLY A 403 -12.07 -10.97 -1.43
C GLY A 403 -12.83 -9.67 -1.67
N THR A 404 -14.09 -9.57 -1.20
CA THR A 404 -14.93 -8.36 -1.35
C THR A 404 -14.69 -7.32 -0.24
N LEU A 405 -13.97 -7.68 0.81
CA LEU A 405 -13.67 -6.78 1.92
C LEU A 405 -12.55 -5.79 1.57
N SER A 406 -12.53 -4.64 2.25
CA SER A 406 -11.39 -3.73 2.17
C SER A 406 -10.12 -4.40 2.68
N GLY A 407 -8.95 -3.93 2.21
CA GLY A 407 -7.65 -4.46 2.62
C GLY A 407 -7.44 -4.52 4.13
N GLY A 408 -7.87 -3.50 4.87
CA GLY A 408 -7.80 -3.47 6.32
C GLY A 408 -8.66 -4.54 7.00
N ASN A 409 -9.89 -4.80 6.49
CA ASN A 409 -10.73 -5.85 7.03
C ASN A 409 -10.19 -7.26 6.70
N GLN A 410 -9.67 -7.47 5.48
CA GLN A 410 -8.97 -8.71 5.13
C GLN A 410 -7.80 -8.97 6.10
N GLN A 411 -6.99 -7.96 6.37
CA GLN A 411 -5.84 -8.09 7.27
C GLN A 411 -6.24 -8.43 8.70
N LYS A 412 -7.30 -7.81 9.19
CA LYS A 412 -7.86 -8.12 10.52
C LYS A 412 -8.36 -9.56 10.62
N VAL A 413 -8.94 -10.13 9.54
CA VAL A 413 -9.31 -11.55 9.49
C VAL A 413 -8.06 -12.44 9.53
N VAL A 414 -7.00 -12.10 8.78
CA VAL A 414 -5.75 -12.87 8.78
C VAL A 414 -5.08 -12.89 10.17
N ILE A 415 -5.04 -11.76 10.87
CA ILE A 415 -4.54 -11.70 12.26
C ILE A 415 -5.50 -12.46 13.19
N GLY A 416 -6.81 -12.28 13.03
CA GLY A 416 -7.86 -12.93 13.81
C GLY A 416 -7.82 -14.46 13.70
N ARG A 417 -7.39 -15.02 12.57
CA ARG A 417 -7.14 -16.46 12.38
C ARG A 417 -6.20 -17.03 13.44
N TRP A 418 -5.16 -16.27 13.80
CA TRP A 418 -4.19 -16.69 14.82
C TRP A 418 -4.74 -16.54 16.23
N VAL A 419 -5.65 -15.59 16.45
CA VAL A 419 -6.42 -15.51 17.70
C VAL A 419 -7.36 -16.72 17.83
N TYR A 420 -8.07 -17.06 16.76
CA TYR A 420 -8.87 -18.28 16.69
C TYR A 420 -8.03 -19.54 16.97
N ALA A 421 -6.84 -19.65 16.38
CA ALA A 421 -5.91 -20.74 16.60
C ALA A 421 -5.36 -20.80 18.04
N ALA A 422 -5.54 -19.76 18.84
CA ALA A 422 -4.97 -19.55 20.17
C ALA A 422 -3.43 -19.47 20.17
N SER A 423 -2.85 -18.95 19.09
CA SER A 423 -1.41 -18.76 18.96
C SER A 423 -0.87 -17.86 20.07
N GLN A 424 0.32 -18.21 20.60
CA GLN A 424 0.99 -17.46 21.66
C GLN A 424 2.09 -16.55 21.11
N ILE A 425 2.69 -16.93 19.98
CA ILE A 425 3.72 -16.18 19.27
C ILE A 425 3.15 -15.82 17.89
N LEU A 426 3.19 -14.54 17.53
CA LEU A 426 2.70 -14.04 16.24
C LEU A 426 3.86 -13.44 15.45
N LEU A 427 4.12 -13.95 14.28
CA LEU A 427 5.10 -13.43 13.34
C LEU A 427 4.37 -12.68 12.23
N LEU A 428 4.38 -11.35 12.28
CA LEU A 428 3.62 -10.47 11.40
C LEU A 428 4.56 -9.81 10.38
N ASP A 429 4.50 -10.27 9.14
CA ASP A 429 5.29 -9.75 8.04
C ASP A 429 4.49 -8.70 7.26
N GLU A 430 4.89 -7.44 7.36
CA GLU A 430 4.23 -6.28 6.72
C GLU A 430 2.69 -6.24 6.96
N PRO A 431 2.21 -6.35 8.21
CA PRO A 431 0.78 -6.52 8.46
C PRO A 431 -0.08 -5.29 8.11
N THR A 432 0.55 -4.18 7.80
CA THR A 432 -0.10 -2.89 7.46
C THR A 432 0.05 -2.53 5.99
N ARG A 433 0.75 -3.36 5.21
CA ARG A 433 0.98 -3.09 3.78
C ARG A 433 -0.31 -3.07 2.98
N GLY A 434 -0.51 -1.98 2.24
CA GLY A 434 -1.68 -1.79 1.36
C GLY A 434 -3.00 -1.68 2.11
N VAL A 435 -2.97 -1.15 3.35
CA VAL A 435 -4.16 -0.77 4.11
C VAL A 435 -4.18 0.73 4.36
N ASP A 436 -5.36 1.29 4.53
CA ASP A 436 -5.52 2.72 4.82
C ASP A 436 -5.09 3.09 6.25
N ILE A 437 -4.87 4.37 6.48
CA ILE A 437 -4.35 4.91 7.76
C ILE A 437 -5.22 4.53 8.95
N GLU A 438 -6.56 4.54 8.80
CA GLU A 438 -7.47 4.16 9.89
C GLU A 438 -7.31 2.68 10.25
N ALA A 439 -7.26 1.82 9.22
CA ALA A 439 -7.06 0.39 9.43
C ALA A 439 -5.67 0.10 10.02
N LYS A 440 -4.62 0.83 9.65
CA LYS A 440 -3.29 0.73 10.27
C LYS A 440 -3.38 0.99 11.79
N GLN A 441 -4.00 2.10 12.20
CA GLN A 441 -4.17 2.43 13.61
C GLN A 441 -4.96 1.36 14.38
N GLN A 442 -5.98 0.77 13.75
CA GLN A 442 -6.73 -0.34 14.36
C GLN A 442 -5.84 -1.58 14.53
N ILE A 443 -5.00 -1.90 13.53
CA ILE A 443 -4.05 -3.02 13.61
C ILE A 443 -3.05 -2.80 14.74
N TYR A 444 -2.49 -1.58 14.90
CA TYR A 444 -1.58 -1.27 15.99
C TYR A 444 -2.21 -1.50 17.36
N ARG A 445 -3.45 -1.02 17.56
CA ARG A 445 -4.20 -1.28 18.82
C ARG A 445 -4.40 -2.77 19.05
N ILE A 446 -4.84 -3.52 18.04
CA ILE A 446 -5.03 -4.97 18.12
C ILE A 446 -3.73 -5.67 18.53
N VAL A 447 -2.60 -5.32 17.92
CA VAL A 447 -1.28 -5.91 18.25
C VAL A 447 -0.90 -5.60 19.69
N ARG A 448 -1.09 -4.35 20.15
CA ARG A 448 -0.81 -3.94 21.54
C ARG A 448 -1.74 -4.63 22.55
N GLU A 449 -3.02 -4.78 22.26
CA GLU A 449 -3.98 -5.51 23.08
C GLU A 449 -3.60 -6.98 23.21
N LEU A 450 -3.19 -7.63 22.10
CA LEU A 450 -2.71 -9.01 22.11
C LEU A 450 -1.44 -9.17 22.95
N ALA A 451 -0.52 -8.21 22.87
CA ALA A 451 0.69 -8.22 23.71
C ALA A 451 0.35 -8.04 25.21
N ALA A 452 -0.55 -7.12 25.54
CA ALA A 452 -1.03 -6.93 26.91
C ALA A 452 -1.71 -8.18 27.51
N GLU A 453 -2.30 -9.04 26.65
CA GLU A 453 -2.85 -10.34 27.05
C GLU A 453 -1.75 -11.42 27.22
N GLY A 454 -0.49 -11.09 27.03
CA GLY A 454 0.66 -11.98 27.18
C GLY A 454 1.06 -12.75 25.92
N LYS A 455 0.51 -12.40 24.74
CA LYS A 455 1.01 -12.89 23.45
C LYS A 455 2.27 -12.13 23.05
N SER A 456 3.18 -12.81 22.39
CA SER A 456 4.45 -12.21 21.94
C SER A 456 4.42 -12.02 20.43
N VAL A 457 4.88 -10.88 19.96
CA VAL A 457 4.73 -10.50 18.55
C VAL A 457 6.08 -10.10 17.97
N VAL A 458 6.45 -10.65 16.81
CA VAL A 458 7.46 -10.07 15.93
C VAL A 458 6.71 -9.28 14.86
N PHE A 459 7.04 -7.99 14.74
CA PHE A 459 6.37 -7.05 13.83
C PHE A 459 7.38 -6.51 12.82
N ILE A 460 7.22 -6.85 11.55
CA ILE A 460 8.02 -6.31 10.45
C ILE A 460 7.23 -5.24 9.73
N SER A 461 7.84 -4.07 9.52
CA SER A 461 7.30 -3.03 8.63
C SER A 461 8.41 -2.39 7.80
N SER A 462 8.11 -2.12 6.54
CA SER A 462 8.92 -1.28 5.65
C SER A 462 8.71 0.21 5.91
N GLU A 463 7.61 0.58 6.56
CA GLU A 463 7.33 1.95 6.98
C GLU A 463 7.90 2.15 8.39
N VAL A 464 9.07 2.78 8.45
CA VAL A 464 9.88 2.91 9.68
C VAL A 464 9.12 3.65 10.80
N GLU A 465 8.27 4.60 10.43
CA GLU A 465 7.45 5.39 11.35
C GLU A 465 6.41 4.56 12.12
N GLU A 466 6.05 3.37 11.61
CA GLU A 466 5.10 2.48 12.29
C GLU A 466 5.70 1.80 13.52
N LEU A 467 6.98 1.43 13.44
CA LEU A 467 7.64 0.63 14.47
C LEU A 467 7.61 1.29 15.86
N PRO A 468 7.91 2.59 16.02
CA PRO A 468 7.81 3.28 17.32
C PRO A 468 6.39 3.34 17.91
N LEU A 469 5.36 3.20 17.07
CA LEU A 469 3.96 3.25 17.49
C LEU A 469 3.46 1.90 18.04
N VAL A 470 4.19 0.81 17.77
CA VAL A 470 3.72 -0.54 18.05
C VAL A 470 4.71 -1.35 18.87
N CYS A 471 6.01 -1.15 18.69
CA CYS A 471 7.05 -2.02 19.21
C CYS A 471 7.64 -1.53 20.56
N ASP A 472 7.89 -2.45 21.45
CA ASP A 472 8.60 -2.20 22.72
C ASP A 472 10.11 -2.09 22.49
N ARG A 473 10.61 -2.84 21.49
CA ARG A 473 12.01 -2.93 21.11
C ARG A 473 12.11 -3.14 19.61
N ILE A 474 13.14 -2.57 18.97
CA ILE A 474 13.36 -2.67 17.52
C ILE A 474 14.78 -3.13 17.26
N LEU A 475 14.95 -4.17 16.45
CA LEU A 475 16.23 -4.64 15.94
C LEU A 475 16.42 -4.18 14.51
N LEU A 476 17.59 -3.64 14.19
CA LEU A 476 17.94 -3.21 12.85
C LEU A 476 18.72 -4.30 12.12
N LEU A 477 18.10 -4.87 11.07
CA LEU A 477 18.71 -5.90 10.23
C LEU A 477 19.44 -5.24 9.05
N GLN A 478 20.76 -5.39 9.02
CA GLN A 478 21.65 -4.90 7.96
C GLN A 478 22.70 -5.95 7.62
N HIS A 479 22.99 -6.12 6.33
CA HIS A 479 24.04 -7.05 5.85
C HIS A 479 23.95 -8.47 6.44
N GLY A 480 22.73 -8.95 6.66
CA GLY A 480 22.49 -10.31 7.18
C GLY A 480 22.68 -10.48 8.67
N THR A 481 22.88 -9.41 9.45
CA THR A 481 23.05 -9.40 10.91
C THR A 481 22.25 -8.30 11.57
N PHE A 482 21.98 -8.41 12.87
CA PHE A 482 21.44 -7.30 13.65
C PHE A 482 22.55 -6.34 14.06
N SER A 483 22.51 -5.10 13.56
CA SER A 483 23.54 -4.09 13.79
C SER A 483 23.29 -3.23 15.01
N GLN A 484 22.03 -2.93 15.31
CA GLN A 484 21.62 -2.05 16.42
C GLN A 484 20.31 -2.50 17.04
N GLU A 485 20.08 -2.09 18.28
CA GLU A 485 18.87 -2.34 19.05
C GLU A 485 18.36 -1.00 19.64
N PHE A 486 17.06 -0.75 19.51
CA PHE A 486 16.37 0.44 20.02
C PHE A 486 15.28 0.02 20.99
N HIS A 487 15.13 0.76 22.10
CA HIS A 487 14.08 0.55 23.10
C HIS A 487 13.09 1.70 23.13
N ALA A 488 11.82 1.39 23.37
CA ALA A 488 10.79 2.42 23.49
C ALA A 488 11.09 3.39 24.66
N PRO A 489 10.83 4.71 24.50
CA PRO A 489 10.28 5.36 23.30
C PRO A 489 11.36 5.57 22.23
N VAL A 490 11.11 5.11 21.01
CA VAL A 490 12.07 5.21 19.89
C VAL A 490 11.87 6.50 19.12
N ASN A 491 12.95 7.21 18.84
CA ASN A 491 12.95 8.37 17.96
C ASN A 491 13.00 7.92 16.49
N VAL A 492 12.00 8.34 15.69
CA VAL A 492 11.90 7.99 14.26
C VAL A 492 13.10 8.47 13.47
N ASP A 493 13.56 9.72 13.70
CA ASP A 493 14.69 10.30 12.96
C ASP A 493 16.01 9.56 13.25
N GLU A 494 16.21 9.12 14.50
CA GLU A 494 17.36 8.29 14.90
C GLU A 494 17.32 6.92 14.21
N LEU A 495 16.16 6.26 14.21
CA LEU A 495 15.97 4.97 13.56
C LEU A 495 16.17 5.08 12.03
N MET A 496 15.62 6.13 11.40
CA MET A 496 15.83 6.41 9.98
C MET A 496 17.30 6.67 9.65
N SER A 497 17.98 7.46 10.47
CA SER A 497 19.41 7.75 10.29
C SER A 497 20.25 6.47 10.39
N ALA A 498 19.93 5.58 11.32
CA ALA A 498 20.62 4.29 11.48
C ALA A 498 20.39 3.37 10.28
N ILE A 499 19.17 3.33 9.72
CA ILE A 499 18.84 2.53 8.52
C ILE A 499 19.62 3.02 7.30
N LEU A 500 19.79 4.35 7.16
CA LEU A 500 20.44 4.99 6.01
C LEU A 500 21.97 5.05 6.16
N SER A 501 22.52 4.94 7.37
CA SER A 501 23.96 4.88 7.61
C SER A 501 24.51 3.51 7.20
N VAL A 502 24.65 3.32 5.90
CA VAL A 502 25.38 2.17 5.31
C VAL A 502 26.87 2.51 5.35
N HIS A 503 27.60 1.86 6.20
CA HIS A 503 29.07 1.84 6.17
C HIS A 503 29.57 0.58 5.46
#